data_8cc360f9fdca7e80b7601dc21e80372a
#
_entry.id   8cc360f9fdca7e80b7601dc21e80372a
#
_cell.length_a   1.000
_cell.length_b   1.000
_cell.length_c   1.000
_cell.angle_alpha   90.00
_cell.angle_beta   90.00
_cell.angle_gamma   90.00
#
_symmetry.space_group_name_H-M   'P 1'
#
loop_
_entity.id
_entity.type
_entity.pdbx_description
1 polymer ?
#
loop_
_entity_poly.entity_id
_entity_poly.type
_entity_poly.pdbx_seq_one_letter_code
_entity_poly.pdbx_strand_id
1 'polypeptide(L)'
;LLFSYVPDLINNQICSDMNVLRFIFILFVSNWAAAQQPSKEDSLVGSLTPEKRWWDLMSYNITIKPDYHTKTITGNNKIRYKVISEQPSELMQIDFVKPLIIDSVTQNGKKLSFQNKGNIWYVSGVRKHKNRKYNIAVYYSGKPVESQSPPWDGGFVWGKDSLNRPWISVACQYKGASLWYPCKNMLYDEPDEGASISIITPASLNAIGNGCLVKQQRTSDGDMQYTWKVVNPINHYGISFYMGNYVNIKKNYTGIIGKLSMDYWVLDYNKQKAENHLIPESIQAMKSLEHWFGPYPFYEDGFKIVEAPYIGMEHQSAIAYGNNFTKGTYKGNDVSKTGWGKKTDRIVIHEMSHEWFGNSITAGDIADRWIQEGFAGLAEELVLSDLFGKKAEEEFLSGRYRTIENDKPIIGRYGINEDGSSDGYVKGWAVIHMIKTVIDNDEKFLQILRGLNKQFYHKVVTTKEIENYINIQSGINFNAVYDQYLRTSQVPVLEYFITDHKLQYRFTNCINNFTMPIKIIGIEDWISPTTSWQSYDLKNNFINQVDIDPNFYIKSYKSKE
;
A
#
# COMPACT_ATOMS: atom_id res chain seq x y z
N LEU A 1 5.78 30.93 -65.03
CA LEU A 1 7.12 31.43 -65.40
C LEU A 1 7.72 32.21 -64.25
N LEU A 2 8.93 31.81 -63.94
CA LEU A 2 10.03 32.40 -63.17
C LEU A 2 10.17 31.92 -61.70
N PHE A 3 11.02 30.93 -61.62
CA PHE A 3 11.91 30.60 -60.50
C PHE A 3 12.96 31.71 -60.33
N SER A 4 13.32 32.03 -59.07
CA SER A 4 14.75 32.16 -58.71
C SER A 4 14.94 32.53 -57.24
N TYR A 5 15.73 31.67 -56.56
CA TYR A 5 16.69 31.95 -55.48
C TYR A 5 16.27 32.74 -54.25
N VAL A 6 16.25 32.04 -53.12
CA VAL A 6 16.59 32.58 -51.77
C VAL A 6 17.56 31.60 -51.11
N PRO A 7 18.76 32.05 -50.69
CA PRO A 7 19.81 31.18 -50.20
C PRO A 7 19.81 30.94 -48.70
N ASP A 8 20.35 29.82 -48.31
CA ASP A 8 20.93 29.31 -47.09
C ASP A 8 21.32 30.30 -45.99
N LEU A 9 20.36 30.83 -45.24
CA LEU A 9 20.63 31.56 -43.98
C LEU A 9 19.71 31.22 -42.81
N ILE A 10 18.74 30.32 -42.99
CA ILE A 10 17.79 29.96 -41.96
C ILE A 10 18.19 28.68 -41.18
N ASN A 11 19.11 27.86 -41.72
CA ASN A 11 19.44 26.56 -41.10
C ASN A 11 20.46 26.62 -39.94
N ASN A 12 21.21 27.70 -39.75
CA ASN A 12 22.20 27.77 -38.68
C ASN A 12 21.65 28.37 -37.35
N GLN A 13 20.56 29.11 -37.42
CA GLN A 13 19.95 29.69 -36.20
C GLN A 13 19.00 28.70 -35.51
N ILE A 14 18.32 27.86 -36.29
CA ILE A 14 17.41 26.83 -35.73
C ILE A 14 18.20 25.71 -35.03
N CYS A 15 19.41 25.38 -35.47
CA CYS A 15 20.28 24.40 -34.80
C CYS A 15 20.90 24.94 -33.49
N SER A 16 21.16 26.27 -33.38
CA SER A 16 21.66 26.84 -32.12
C SER A 16 20.57 26.92 -31.06
N ASP A 17 19.34 27.25 -31.44
CA ASP A 17 18.21 27.37 -30.54
C ASP A 17 17.71 26.00 -30.06
N MET A 18 17.78 24.97 -30.89
CA MET A 18 17.49 23.59 -30.48
C MET A 18 18.52 23.03 -29.47
N ASN A 19 19.79 23.41 -29.59
CA ASN A 19 20.81 23.00 -28.61
C ASN A 19 20.67 23.76 -27.27
N VAL A 20 20.31 25.02 -27.30
CA VAL A 20 20.03 25.82 -26.10
C VAL A 20 18.74 25.32 -25.40
N LEU A 21 17.69 24.98 -26.15
CA LEU A 21 16.49 24.37 -25.59
C LEU A 21 16.76 22.97 -25.04
N ARG A 22 17.61 22.16 -25.66
CA ARG A 22 18.04 20.87 -25.10
C ARG A 22 18.88 21.02 -23.83
N PHE A 23 19.75 22.02 -23.75
CA PHE A 23 20.53 22.30 -22.54
C PHE A 23 19.66 22.86 -21.39
N ILE A 24 18.69 23.71 -21.70
CA ILE A 24 17.72 24.21 -20.71
C ILE A 24 16.79 23.09 -20.25
N PHE A 25 16.35 22.19 -21.13
CA PHE A 25 15.53 21.03 -20.75
C PHE A 25 16.31 20.01 -19.92
N ILE A 26 17.59 19.80 -20.19
CA ILE A 26 18.48 18.94 -19.37
C ILE A 26 18.77 19.58 -18.01
N LEU A 27 18.90 20.91 -17.92
CA LEU A 27 19.05 21.62 -16.64
C LEU A 27 17.76 21.66 -15.81
N PHE A 28 16.57 21.62 -16.43
CA PHE A 28 15.29 21.53 -15.71
C PHE A 28 14.97 20.09 -15.28
N VAL A 29 15.41 19.07 -16.02
CA VAL A 29 15.21 17.66 -15.65
C VAL A 29 16.19 17.22 -14.57
N SER A 30 17.41 17.80 -14.51
CA SER A 30 18.38 17.49 -13.46
C SER A 30 18.04 18.07 -12.07
N ASN A 31 17.09 19.00 -11.97
CA ASN A 31 16.64 19.52 -10.67
C ASN A 31 15.45 18.76 -10.05
N TRP A 32 14.90 17.76 -10.74
CA TRP A 32 13.80 16.95 -10.22
C TRP A 32 14.25 15.64 -9.56
N ALA A 33 15.52 15.31 -9.61
CA ALA A 33 16.08 14.08 -9.02
C ALA A 33 16.89 14.32 -7.73
N ALA A 34 16.84 15.50 -7.13
CA ALA A 34 17.27 15.66 -5.75
C ALA A 34 16.16 15.09 -4.87
N ALA A 35 16.29 13.84 -4.43
CA ALA A 35 15.45 13.26 -3.40
C ALA A 35 15.36 14.29 -2.26
N GLN A 36 14.19 14.86 -2.06
CA GLN A 36 13.97 15.89 -1.06
C GLN A 36 14.35 15.29 0.29
N GLN A 37 15.39 15.83 0.95
CA GLN A 37 15.78 15.32 2.26
C GLN A 37 14.58 15.43 3.20
N PRO A 38 14.27 14.37 3.98
CA PRO A 38 13.15 14.40 4.90
C PRO A 38 13.27 15.62 5.81
N SER A 39 12.17 16.30 6.00
CA SER A 39 12.12 17.44 6.90
C SER A 39 12.31 16.97 8.35
N LYS A 40 12.71 17.89 9.24
CA LYS A 40 12.71 17.59 10.68
C LYS A 40 11.33 17.17 11.19
N GLU A 41 10.28 17.62 10.54
CA GLU A 41 8.89 17.30 10.85
C GLU A 41 8.56 15.86 10.48
N ASP A 42 8.98 15.39 9.30
CA ASP A 42 8.82 14.00 8.87
C ASP A 42 9.52 13.04 9.86
N SER A 43 10.71 13.41 10.33
CA SER A 43 11.41 12.63 11.37
C SER A 43 10.65 12.61 12.70
N LEU A 44 9.99 13.69 13.09
CA LEU A 44 9.20 13.73 14.33
C LEU A 44 7.87 12.99 14.22
N VAL A 45 7.25 12.94 13.04
CA VAL A 45 6.06 12.15 12.78
C VAL A 45 6.41 10.67 12.71
N GLY A 46 7.43 10.27 11.96
CA GLY A 46 7.83 8.86 11.76
C GLY A 46 8.52 8.23 12.98
N SER A 47 9.09 9.04 13.91
CA SER A 47 9.84 8.50 15.04
C SER A 47 8.99 8.32 16.30
N LEU A 48 9.42 7.36 17.14
CA LEU A 48 8.88 7.16 18.48
C LEU A 48 9.51 8.15 19.47
N THR A 49 9.05 9.40 19.43
CA THR A 49 9.52 10.48 20.31
C THR A 49 9.25 10.17 21.79
N PRO A 50 9.95 10.82 22.75
CA PRO A 50 9.63 10.70 24.16
C PRO A 50 8.17 11.01 24.48
N GLU A 51 7.53 11.94 23.75
CA GLU A 51 6.17 12.40 23.93
C GLU A 51 5.12 11.41 23.36
N LYS A 52 5.54 10.49 22.47
CA LYS A 52 4.72 9.38 21.95
C LYS A 52 4.96 8.07 22.72
N ARG A 53 6.16 7.82 23.19
CA ARG A 53 6.63 6.53 23.71
C ARG A 53 5.95 6.09 25.01
N TRP A 54 5.47 7.01 25.84
CA TRP A 54 4.99 6.73 27.17
C TRP A 54 3.54 6.24 27.26
N TRP A 55 2.80 6.35 26.16
CA TRP A 55 1.40 5.96 26.08
C TRP A 55 1.13 5.06 24.87
N ASP A 56 0.21 4.16 25.07
CA ASP A 56 -0.28 3.14 24.17
C ASP A 56 -1.68 3.54 23.72
N LEU A 57 -1.97 3.45 22.43
CA LEU A 57 -3.24 3.86 21.85
C LEU A 57 -4.26 2.73 21.96
N MET A 58 -5.38 2.98 22.64
CA MET A 58 -6.42 1.96 22.83
C MET A 58 -7.57 2.10 21.83
N SER A 59 -8.09 3.30 21.61
CA SER A 59 -9.17 3.51 20.63
C SER A 59 -9.35 4.98 20.25
N TYR A 60 -9.98 5.19 19.09
CA TYR A 60 -10.50 6.47 18.66
C TYR A 60 -12.03 6.50 18.67
N ASN A 61 -12.60 7.66 19.02
CA ASN A 61 -14.02 7.96 18.80
C ASN A 61 -14.10 9.31 18.10
N ILE A 62 -14.17 9.25 16.77
CA ILE A 62 -14.10 10.39 15.87
C ILE A 62 -15.52 10.84 15.54
N THR A 63 -15.77 12.13 15.64
CA THR A 63 -16.96 12.78 15.07
C THR A 63 -16.49 13.82 14.07
N ILE A 64 -17.05 13.79 12.86
CA ILE A 64 -16.71 14.74 11.80
C ILE A 64 -17.98 15.26 11.11
N LYS A 65 -17.98 16.56 10.82
CA LYS A 65 -18.99 17.23 9.99
C LYS A 65 -18.27 17.98 8.86
N PRO A 66 -18.17 17.38 7.65
CA PRO A 66 -17.68 18.08 6.47
C PRO A 66 -18.72 19.07 5.93
N ASP A 67 -18.28 20.24 5.53
CA ASP A 67 -19.07 21.21 4.77
C ASP A 67 -18.52 21.28 3.33
N TYR A 68 -19.30 20.76 2.40
CA TYR A 68 -18.93 20.74 0.99
C TYR A 68 -18.81 22.13 0.36
N HIS A 69 -19.65 23.08 0.78
CA HIS A 69 -19.69 24.41 0.17
C HIS A 69 -18.45 25.25 0.51
N THR A 70 -18.04 25.19 1.77
CA THR A 70 -16.86 25.92 2.26
C THR A 70 -15.58 25.09 2.15
N LYS A 71 -15.70 23.79 1.89
CA LYS A 71 -14.62 22.80 1.93
C LYS A 71 -13.89 22.82 3.28
N THR A 72 -14.65 22.88 4.36
CA THR A 72 -14.15 22.87 5.74
C THR A 72 -14.66 21.66 6.49
N ILE A 73 -13.99 21.35 7.59
CA ILE A 73 -14.43 20.33 8.52
C ILE A 73 -14.48 20.88 9.93
N THR A 74 -15.40 20.34 10.73
CA THR A 74 -15.40 20.47 12.18
C THR A 74 -15.53 19.09 12.78
N GLY A 75 -14.90 18.86 13.92
CA GLY A 75 -14.97 17.54 14.52
C GLY A 75 -14.35 17.47 15.91
N ASN A 76 -14.39 16.28 16.45
CA ASN A 76 -13.62 15.93 17.64
C ASN A 76 -13.14 14.50 17.54
N ASN A 77 -12.01 14.20 18.19
CA ASN A 77 -11.55 12.85 18.42
C ASN A 77 -11.37 12.62 19.93
N LYS A 78 -12.08 11.62 20.49
CA LYS A 78 -11.81 11.13 21.84
C LYS A 78 -10.79 10.02 21.75
N ILE A 79 -9.58 10.31 22.19
CA ILE A 79 -8.44 9.40 22.17
C ILE A 79 -8.41 8.68 23.52
N ARG A 80 -8.58 7.35 23.50
CA ARG A 80 -8.37 6.50 24.65
C ARG A 80 -6.96 5.96 24.64
N TYR A 81 -6.23 6.15 25.74
CA TYR A 81 -4.83 5.73 25.84
C TYR A 81 -4.56 5.05 27.19
N LYS A 82 -3.55 4.19 27.20
CA LYS A 82 -3.00 3.53 28.38
C LYS A 82 -1.58 4.04 28.64
N VAL A 83 -1.25 4.34 29.87
CA VAL A 83 0.10 4.76 30.24
C VAL A 83 0.98 3.52 30.45
N ILE A 84 2.05 3.40 29.68
CA ILE A 84 2.96 2.23 29.69
C ILE A 84 4.32 2.51 30.34
N SER A 85 4.72 3.79 30.50
CA SER A 85 6.00 4.18 31.09
C SER A 85 5.89 4.48 32.58
N GLU A 86 6.94 4.15 33.34
CA GLU A 86 7.13 4.62 34.73
C GLU A 86 7.46 6.11 34.79
N GLN A 87 8.13 6.61 33.77
CA GLN A 87 8.55 8.00 33.65
C GLN A 87 7.99 8.61 32.36
N PRO A 88 6.68 8.92 32.36
CA PRO A 88 6.04 9.51 31.19
C PRO A 88 6.56 10.92 30.95
N SER A 89 6.69 11.32 29.68
CA SER A 89 6.97 12.72 29.31
C SER A 89 5.94 13.69 29.90
N GLU A 90 6.34 14.93 30.15
CA GLU A 90 5.41 15.98 30.59
C GLU A 90 4.41 16.36 29.48
N LEU A 91 4.74 16.07 28.25
CA LEU A 91 3.95 16.38 27.08
C LEU A 91 3.43 15.10 26.41
N MET A 92 2.22 15.18 25.84
CA MET A 92 1.68 14.19 24.91
C MET A 92 1.75 14.78 23.51
N GLN A 93 2.39 14.08 22.59
CA GLN A 93 2.41 14.47 21.18
C GLN A 93 1.16 13.97 20.47
N ILE A 94 0.53 14.87 19.72
CA ILE A 94 -0.57 14.59 18.79
C ILE A 94 -0.16 15.21 17.45
N ASP A 95 -0.31 14.45 16.37
CA ASP A 95 -0.01 14.89 15.02
C ASP A 95 -1.31 15.38 14.36
N PHE A 96 -1.27 16.57 13.74
CA PHE A 96 -2.41 17.15 13.04
C PHE A 96 -1.95 18.22 12.04
N VAL A 97 -2.23 17.98 10.77
CA VAL A 97 -1.65 18.73 9.65
C VAL A 97 -2.37 20.05 9.41
N LYS A 98 -1.58 21.14 9.34
CA LYS A 98 -2.09 22.45 8.92
C LYS A 98 -2.60 22.40 7.47
N PRO A 99 -3.60 23.24 7.12
CA PRO A 99 -4.14 24.40 7.87
C PRO A 99 -5.24 24.05 8.88
N LEU A 100 -5.50 22.77 9.17
CA LEU A 100 -6.38 22.36 10.27
C LEU A 100 -5.79 22.81 11.61
N ILE A 101 -6.67 23.14 12.56
CA ILE A 101 -6.29 23.63 13.90
C ILE A 101 -6.97 22.82 15.00
N ILE A 102 -6.30 22.67 16.13
CA ILE A 102 -6.91 22.20 17.37
C ILE A 102 -7.54 23.41 18.06
N ASP A 103 -8.86 23.36 18.26
CA ASP A 103 -9.64 24.42 18.92
C ASP A 103 -9.54 24.30 20.44
N SER A 104 -9.60 23.09 20.95
CA SER A 104 -9.47 22.81 22.39
C SER A 104 -9.13 21.35 22.67
N VAL A 105 -8.48 21.11 23.81
CA VAL A 105 -8.25 19.79 24.35
C VAL A 105 -8.85 19.72 25.75
N THR A 106 -9.57 18.64 26.05
CA THR A 106 -10.17 18.46 27.37
C THR A 106 -9.90 17.07 27.94
N GLN A 107 -9.79 16.97 29.27
CA GLN A 107 -9.76 15.72 30.00
C GLN A 107 -10.68 15.78 31.21
N ASN A 108 -11.67 14.88 31.31
CA ASN A 108 -12.68 14.88 32.37
C ASN A 108 -13.38 16.26 32.54
N GLY A 109 -13.72 16.92 31.43
CA GLY A 109 -14.39 18.23 31.43
C GLY A 109 -13.47 19.43 31.71
N LYS A 110 -12.18 19.22 32.04
CA LYS A 110 -11.21 20.29 32.25
C LYS A 110 -10.44 20.57 30.97
N LYS A 111 -10.27 21.86 30.62
CA LYS A 111 -9.40 22.28 29.50
C LYS A 111 -7.94 21.99 29.86
N LEU A 112 -7.20 21.50 28.87
CA LEU A 112 -5.76 21.32 28.93
C LEU A 112 -5.05 22.36 28.07
N SER A 113 -3.82 22.70 28.45
CA SER A 113 -2.97 23.59 27.65
C SER A 113 -2.31 22.81 26.54
N PHE A 114 -2.16 23.43 25.39
CA PHE A 114 -1.46 22.87 24.24
C PHE A 114 -0.73 23.93 23.44
N GLN A 115 0.30 23.50 22.72
CA GLN A 115 1.06 24.36 21.79
C GLN A 115 1.42 23.55 20.55
N ASN A 116 1.62 24.22 19.41
CA ASN A 116 2.02 23.54 18.19
C ASN A 116 3.38 23.98 17.68
N LYS A 117 4.06 23.04 17.00
CA LYS A 117 5.27 23.28 16.23
C LYS A 117 5.10 22.61 14.87
N GLY A 118 4.76 23.40 13.85
CA GLY A 118 4.38 22.86 12.54
C GLY A 118 3.06 22.05 12.63
N ASN A 119 3.10 20.80 12.19
CA ASN A 119 1.99 19.84 12.23
C ASN A 119 1.95 19.00 13.53
N ILE A 120 2.84 19.30 14.48
CA ILE A 120 2.95 18.58 15.75
C ILE A 120 2.38 19.43 16.87
N TRP A 121 1.51 18.83 17.67
CA TRP A 121 0.83 19.47 18.79
C TRP A 121 1.20 18.79 20.10
N TYR A 122 1.64 19.55 21.06
CA TYR A 122 2.04 19.10 22.39
C TYR A 122 0.99 19.49 23.43
N VAL A 123 0.40 18.51 24.09
CA VAL A 123 -0.60 18.70 25.15
C VAL A 123 0.04 18.47 26.50
N SER A 124 -0.15 19.42 27.42
CA SER A 124 0.35 19.34 28.81
C SER A 124 -0.79 19.10 29.79
N GLY A 125 -0.43 18.61 31.00
CA GLY A 125 -1.38 18.40 32.09
C GLY A 125 -2.28 17.16 31.92
N VAL A 126 -1.96 16.23 31.00
CA VAL A 126 -2.66 14.96 30.85
C VAL A 126 -2.42 14.05 32.05
N ARG A 127 -3.37 13.18 32.38
CA ARG A 127 -3.21 12.15 33.40
C ARG A 127 -2.26 11.05 32.91
N LYS A 128 -1.31 10.64 33.76
CA LYS A 128 -0.20 9.76 33.36
C LYS A 128 0.25 8.75 34.44
N HIS A 129 -0.70 8.20 35.20
CA HIS A 129 -0.38 7.11 36.13
C HIS A 129 -0.23 5.79 35.38
N LYS A 130 0.90 5.11 35.52
CA LYS A 130 1.24 3.85 34.85
C LYS A 130 0.13 2.80 34.98
N ASN A 131 -0.05 2.01 33.93
CA ASN A 131 -1.06 0.95 33.79
C ASN A 131 -2.53 1.42 33.90
N ARG A 132 -2.78 2.73 33.87
CA ARG A 132 -4.14 3.29 33.87
C ARG A 132 -4.53 3.73 32.45
N LYS A 133 -5.81 3.52 32.14
CA LYS A 133 -6.43 4.00 30.90
C LYS A 133 -7.12 5.33 31.15
N TYR A 134 -6.99 6.25 30.20
CA TYR A 134 -7.58 7.59 30.24
C TYR A 134 -8.15 7.96 28.87
N ASN A 135 -8.97 9.02 28.85
CA ASN A 135 -9.46 9.62 27.61
C ASN A 135 -9.12 11.10 27.59
N ILE A 136 -8.73 11.62 26.43
CA ILE A 136 -8.75 13.04 26.13
C ILE A 136 -9.69 13.29 24.96
N ALA A 137 -10.30 14.47 24.89
CA ALA A 137 -11.09 14.88 23.74
C ALA A 137 -10.40 16.07 23.08
N VAL A 138 -10.10 15.93 21.81
CA VAL A 138 -9.46 16.96 20.95
C VAL A 138 -10.50 17.46 19.98
N TYR A 139 -10.86 18.73 20.08
CA TYR A 139 -11.80 19.41 19.17
C TYR A 139 -10.99 20.16 18.12
N TYR A 140 -11.44 20.10 16.87
CA TYR A 140 -10.70 20.64 15.75
C TYR A 140 -11.60 21.18 14.65
N SER A 141 -11.05 22.10 13.87
CA SER A 141 -11.75 22.70 12.74
C SER A 141 -10.77 23.20 11.66
N GLY A 142 -11.30 23.56 10.54
CA GLY A 142 -10.56 24.26 9.49
C GLY A 142 -10.75 23.66 8.11
N LYS A 143 -9.90 24.10 7.19
CA LYS A 143 -9.88 23.64 5.80
C LYS A 143 -8.81 22.55 5.65
N PRO A 144 -9.18 21.29 5.40
CA PRO A 144 -8.19 20.22 5.25
C PRO A 144 -7.39 20.38 3.97
N VAL A 145 -6.23 19.70 3.90
CA VAL A 145 -5.48 19.57 2.65
C VAL A 145 -6.33 18.83 1.63
N GLU A 146 -6.49 19.43 0.45
CA GLU A 146 -7.19 18.79 -0.68
C GLU A 146 -6.19 17.99 -1.52
N SER A 147 -6.49 16.71 -1.77
CA SER A 147 -5.69 15.88 -2.63
C SER A 147 -5.79 16.36 -4.08
N GLN A 148 -4.67 16.45 -4.77
CA GLN A 148 -4.57 16.80 -6.18
C GLN A 148 -4.47 15.57 -7.07
N SER A 149 -3.98 14.47 -6.51
CA SER A 149 -3.74 13.20 -7.21
C SER A 149 -4.10 12.01 -6.32
N PRO A 150 -5.39 11.88 -5.90
CA PRO A 150 -5.80 10.82 -4.99
C PRO A 150 -5.67 9.42 -5.64
N PRO A 151 -5.28 8.40 -4.88
CA PRO A 151 -4.99 8.41 -3.45
C PRO A 151 -3.55 8.79 -3.08
N TRP A 152 -2.63 8.98 -4.04
CA TRP A 152 -1.18 8.98 -3.84
C TRP A 152 -0.62 10.17 -3.06
N ASP A 153 -1.20 11.36 -3.19
CA ASP A 153 -0.70 12.56 -2.48
C ASP A 153 -1.36 12.78 -1.11
N GLY A 154 -2.42 12.03 -0.81
CA GLY A 154 -3.16 12.08 0.44
C GLY A 154 -3.97 13.36 0.65
N GLY A 155 -5.08 13.27 1.36
CA GLY A 155 -5.93 14.39 1.72
C GLY A 155 -7.42 14.17 1.45
N PHE A 156 -8.17 15.26 1.52
CA PHE A 156 -9.59 15.26 1.20
C PHE A 156 -9.83 15.29 -0.30
N VAL A 157 -10.84 14.56 -0.75
CA VAL A 157 -11.35 14.61 -2.12
C VAL A 157 -12.75 15.21 -2.10
N TRP A 158 -12.85 16.47 -2.53
CA TRP A 158 -14.11 17.20 -2.67
C TRP A 158 -14.65 17.04 -4.08
N GLY A 159 -15.02 15.80 -4.42
CA GLY A 159 -15.47 15.43 -5.76
C GLY A 159 -16.94 15.74 -6.03
N LYS A 160 -17.30 15.55 -7.30
CA LYS A 160 -18.68 15.48 -7.78
C LYS A 160 -18.88 14.21 -8.57
N ASP A 161 -20.05 13.62 -8.42
CA ASP A 161 -20.45 12.49 -9.26
C ASP A 161 -20.87 12.97 -10.68
N SER A 162 -21.21 12.03 -11.57
CA SER A 162 -21.59 12.37 -12.94
C SER A 162 -22.88 13.19 -13.05
N LEU A 163 -23.66 13.28 -11.97
CA LEU A 163 -24.85 14.11 -11.85
C LEU A 163 -24.59 15.45 -11.13
N ASN A 164 -23.31 15.84 -10.96
CA ASN A 164 -22.86 17.04 -10.24
C ASN A 164 -23.24 17.12 -8.76
N ARG A 165 -23.55 15.98 -8.13
CA ARG A 165 -23.86 15.90 -6.69
C ARG A 165 -22.57 15.73 -5.88
N PRO A 166 -22.52 16.18 -4.61
CA PRO A 166 -21.34 16.02 -3.76
C PRO A 166 -20.91 14.56 -3.63
N TRP A 167 -19.62 14.30 -3.82
CA TRP A 167 -18.99 13.00 -3.68
C TRP A 167 -17.65 13.18 -2.96
N ILE A 168 -17.63 12.89 -1.66
CA ILE A 168 -16.54 13.24 -0.75
C ILE A 168 -15.91 11.98 -0.19
N SER A 169 -14.60 11.97 -0.08
CA SER A 169 -13.84 10.92 0.55
C SER A 169 -12.50 11.47 1.05
N VAL A 170 -11.73 10.60 1.71
CA VAL A 170 -10.38 10.90 2.19
C VAL A 170 -9.46 9.73 1.87
N ALA A 171 -8.18 10.00 1.58
CA ALA A 171 -7.13 9.00 1.41
C ALA A 171 -5.86 9.48 2.11
N CYS A 172 -5.14 8.60 2.80
CA CYS A 172 -4.07 9.01 3.73
C CYS A 172 -2.81 8.16 3.72
N GLN A 173 -2.67 7.21 2.79
CA GLN A 173 -1.62 6.16 2.83
C GLN A 173 -0.22 6.69 3.17
N TYR A 174 0.28 7.70 2.45
CA TYR A 174 1.67 8.15 2.62
C TYR A 174 1.87 9.20 3.72
N LYS A 175 0.92 10.13 3.85
CA LYS A 175 1.03 11.23 4.80
C LYS A 175 0.37 10.94 6.14
N GLY A 176 -0.40 9.86 6.20
CA GLY A 176 -1.08 9.40 7.40
C GLY A 176 -2.36 10.14 7.74
N ALA A 177 -3.03 9.66 8.75
CA ALA A 177 -4.37 10.07 9.16
C ALA A 177 -4.46 11.48 9.73
N SER A 178 -3.35 12.04 10.17
CA SER A 178 -3.29 13.42 10.70
C SER A 178 -3.68 14.51 9.70
N LEU A 179 -3.90 14.14 8.43
CA LEU A 179 -4.46 15.00 7.39
C LEU A 179 -5.93 15.40 7.64
N TRP A 180 -6.68 14.65 8.47
CA TRP A 180 -8.10 14.94 8.66
C TRP A 180 -8.62 14.79 10.10
N TYR A 181 -7.90 14.07 10.97
CA TYR A 181 -8.20 14.04 12.40
C TYR A 181 -6.91 14.01 13.24
N PRO A 182 -6.92 14.63 14.44
CA PRO A 182 -5.77 14.61 15.33
C PRO A 182 -5.54 13.20 15.88
N CYS A 183 -4.33 12.65 15.72
CA CYS A 183 -4.01 11.26 16.08
C CYS A 183 -2.55 11.08 16.51
N LYS A 184 -2.21 9.89 16.96
CA LYS A 184 -0.84 9.41 17.09
C LYS A 184 -0.42 8.81 15.75
N ASN A 185 0.01 9.65 14.81
CA ASN A 185 0.26 9.23 13.42
C ASN A 185 1.52 8.36 13.30
N MET A 186 1.38 7.07 13.59
CA MET A 186 2.44 6.06 13.53
C MET A 186 1.84 4.70 13.14
N LEU A 187 2.43 4.02 12.17
CA LEU A 187 2.01 2.66 11.80
C LEU A 187 2.26 1.63 12.93
N TYR A 188 3.27 1.91 13.76
CA TYR A 188 3.69 1.04 14.86
C TYR A 188 2.63 0.86 15.96
N ASP A 189 1.74 1.83 16.18
CA ASP A 189 0.81 1.84 17.32
C ASP A 189 -0.64 2.02 16.84
N GLU A 190 -1.29 0.92 16.53
CA GLU A 190 -2.69 0.87 16.13
C GLU A 190 -3.63 0.92 17.36
N PRO A 191 -4.85 1.46 17.25
CA PRO A 191 -5.82 1.41 18.32
C PRO A 191 -6.29 -0.03 18.60
N ASP A 192 -5.78 -0.65 19.67
CA ASP A 192 -6.06 -2.04 20.07
C ASP A 192 -7.54 -2.40 20.19
N GLU A 193 -8.38 -1.45 20.62
CA GLU A 193 -9.82 -1.61 20.84
C GLU A 193 -10.64 -1.06 19.66
N GLY A 194 -9.99 -0.84 18.51
CA GLY A 194 -10.62 -0.36 17.28
C GLY A 194 -11.00 1.12 17.30
N ALA A 195 -11.98 1.48 16.48
CA ALA A 195 -12.40 2.85 16.29
C ALA A 195 -13.92 2.99 16.12
N SER A 196 -14.45 4.16 16.47
CA SER A 196 -15.81 4.57 16.14
C SER A 196 -15.78 5.88 15.35
N ILE A 197 -16.53 5.94 14.25
CA ILE A 197 -16.56 7.09 13.35
C ILE A 197 -18.00 7.55 13.20
N SER A 198 -18.31 8.76 13.68
CA SER A 198 -19.61 9.42 13.52
C SER A 198 -19.50 10.51 12.46
N ILE A 199 -20.17 10.33 11.33
CA ILE A 199 -20.15 11.25 10.20
C ILE A 199 -21.48 11.98 10.15
N ILE A 200 -21.45 13.33 10.21
CA ILE A 200 -22.65 14.18 10.12
C ILE A 200 -22.70 14.76 8.72
N THR A 201 -23.80 14.52 8.01
CA THR A 201 -23.97 14.89 6.61
C THR A 201 -25.38 15.43 6.35
N PRO A 202 -25.60 16.28 5.33
CA PRO A 202 -26.94 16.63 4.88
C PRO A 202 -27.82 15.39 4.68
N ALA A 203 -29.10 15.49 5.03
CA ALA A 203 -30.02 14.35 4.98
C ALA A 203 -30.22 13.73 3.58
N SER A 204 -29.79 14.43 2.53
CA SER A 204 -29.82 13.94 1.13
C SER A 204 -28.65 13.01 0.78
N LEU A 205 -27.64 12.87 1.64
CA LEU A 205 -26.45 12.07 1.41
C LEU A 205 -26.36 10.90 2.39
N ASN A 206 -25.74 9.82 1.95
CA ASN A 206 -25.33 8.73 2.82
C ASN A 206 -23.86 8.94 3.24
N ALA A 207 -23.53 8.47 4.44
CA ALA A 207 -22.14 8.45 4.90
C ALA A 207 -21.73 7.04 5.35
N ILE A 208 -20.63 6.56 4.82
CA ILE A 208 -20.09 5.22 5.03
C ILE A 208 -18.74 5.34 5.72
N GLY A 209 -18.47 4.50 6.72
CA GLY A 209 -17.18 4.37 7.40
C GLY A 209 -16.75 2.91 7.51
N ASN A 210 -15.61 2.69 8.15
CA ASN A 210 -15.08 1.36 8.45
C ASN A 210 -15.97 0.61 9.45
N GLY A 211 -15.93 -0.72 9.42
CA GLY A 211 -16.66 -1.57 10.36
C GLY A 211 -18.15 -1.62 10.11
N CYS A 212 -18.95 -1.84 11.14
CA CYS A 212 -20.39 -2.00 11.08
C CYS A 212 -21.14 -0.70 11.41
N LEU A 213 -22.26 -0.43 10.71
CA LEU A 213 -23.18 0.66 11.05
C LEU A 213 -23.90 0.32 12.36
N VAL A 214 -23.59 1.04 13.43
CA VAL A 214 -24.17 0.81 14.75
C VAL A 214 -25.27 1.81 15.12
N LYS A 215 -25.29 2.99 14.46
CA LYS A 215 -26.32 3.99 14.73
C LYS A 215 -26.52 4.91 13.53
N GLN A 216 -27.79 5.22 13.27
CA GLN A 216 -28.21 6.24 12.31
C GLN A 216 -29.30 7.08 12.97
N GLN A 217 -29.11 8.40 13.00
CA GLN A 217 -30.08 9.30 13.64
C GLN A 217 -30.09 10.68 12.98
N ARG A 218 -31.21 11.36 13.07
CA ARG A 218 -31.31 12.76 12.67
C ARG A 218 -30.80 13.65 13.80
N THR A 219 -30.00 14.67 13.44
CA THR A 219 -29.56 15.70 14.39
C THR A 219 -30.63 16.76 14.61
N SER A 220 -30.46 17.62 15.64
CA SER A 220 -31.34 18.75 15.89
C SER A 220 -31.45 19.73 14.71
N ASP A 221 -30.36 19.84 13.93
CA ASP A 221 -30.24 20.77 12.79
C ASP A 221 -30.81 20.17 11.50
N GLY A 222 -31.36 18.93 11.57
CA GLY A 222 -31.97 18.24 10.43
C GLY A 222 -31.01 17.41 9.59
N ASP A 223 -29.72 17.43 9.87
CA ASP A 223 -28.70 16.58 9.24
C ASP A 223 -28.87 15.12 9.68
N MET A 224 -28.18 14.20 9.01
CA MET A 224 -28.08 12.79 9.41
C MET A 224 -26.71 12.50 10.00
N GLN A 225 -26.68 11.77 11.11
CA GLN A 225 -25.47 11.22 11.68
C GLN A 225 -25.46 9.70 11.48
N TYR A 226 -24.38 9.21 10.88
CA TYR A 226 -24.09 7.78 10.73
C TYR A 226 -22.91 7.44 11.63
N THR A 227 -23.08 6.49 12.55
CA THR A 227 -22.00 6.00 13.43
C THR A 227 -21.62 4.59 13.04
N TRP A 228 -20.38 4.43 12.61
CA TRP A 228 -19.76 3.16 12.25
C TRP A 228 -18.77 2.75 13.34
N LYS A 229 -18.59 1.44 13.53
CA LYS A 229 -17.71 0.90 14.55
C LYS A 229 -16.87 -0.25 14.00
N VAL A 230 -15.56 -0.15 14.23
CA VAL A 230 -14.57 -1.20 14.07
C VAL A 230 -14.25 -1.73 15.45
N VAL A 231 -14.22 -3.06 15.63
CA VAL A 231 -13.88 -3.71 16.90
C VAL A 231 -12.49 -4.32 16.91
N ASN A 232 -11.94 -4.62 15.73
CA ASN A 232 -10.57 -5.10 15.58
C ASN A 232 -9.56 -3.93 15.57
N PRO A 233 -8.26 -4.18 15.83
CA PRO A 233 -7.23 -3.20 15.57
C PRO A 233 -7.32 -2.66 14.13
N ILE A 234 -7.04 -1.39 13.96
CA ILE A 234 -7.08 -0.73 12.65
C ILE A 234 -5.98 0.29 12.56
N ASN A 235 -5.17 0.25 11.52
CA ASN A 235 -4.15 1.27 11.39
C ASN A 235 -4.76 2.65 11.06
N HIS A 236 -4.04 3.70 11.43
CA HIS A 236 -4.56 5.08 11.38
C HIS A 236 -5.00 5.50 9.99
N TYR A 237 -4.19 5.21 8.96
CA TYR A 237 -4.47 5.64 7.59
C TYR A 237 -5.63 4.85 6.97
N GLY A 238 -5.89 3.64 7.47
CA GLY A 238 -7.03 2.81 7.07
C GLY A 238 -8.38 3.33 7.57
N ILE A 239 -8.39 4.23 8.59
CA ILE A 239 -9.62 4.87 9.06
C ILE A 239 -10.06 5.92 8.05
N SER A 240 -11.25 5.74 7.47
CA SER A 240 -11.75 6.61 6.42
C SER A 240 -13.27 6.76 6.42
N PHE A 241 -13.77 7.64 5.57
CA PHE A 241 -15.20 7.79 5.32
C PHE A 241 -15.48 8.21 3.88
N TYR A 242 -16.73 7.99 3.48
CA TYR A 242 -17.26 8.35 2.17
C TYR A 242 -18.62 9.02 2.33
N MET A 243 -18.90 10.06 1.55
CA MET A 243 -20.20 10.73 1.50
C MET A 243 -20.64 10.91 0.06
N GLY A 244 -21.89 10.55 -0.23
CA GLY A 244 -22.45 10.65 -1.57
C GLY A 244 -23.88 10.11 -1.66
N ASN A 245 -24.42 10.07 -2.88
CA ASN A 245 -25.72 9.48 -3.15
C ASN A 245 -25.57 7.97 -3.38
N TYR A 246 -25.31 7.23 -2.31
CA TYR A 246 -25.06 5.80 -2.35
C TYR A 246 -26.33 4.96 -2.20
N VAL A 247 -26.31 3.78 -2.83
CA VAL A 247 -27.18 2.66 -2.52
C VAL A 247 -26.34 1.50 -1.99
N ASN A 248 -26.93 0.69 -1.09
CA ASN A 248 -26.29 -0.50 -0.55
C ASN A 248 -26.83 -1.76 -1.23
N ILE A 249 -25.93 -2.62 -1.70
CA ILE A 249 -26.26 -3.96 -2.20
C ILE A 249 -25.61 -4.96 -1.24
N LYS A 250 -26.44 -5.75 -0.54
CA LYS A 250 -25.95 -6.75 0.42
C LYS A 250 -25.90 -8.13 -0.21
N LYS A 251 -24.80 -8.83 0.05
CA LYS A 251 -24.59 -10.24 -0.30
C LYS A 251 -24.12 -11.02 0.92
N ASN A 252 -24.47 -12.29 0.97
CA ASN A 252 -23.92 -13.22 1.95
C ASN A 252 -22.91 -14.11 1.23
N TYR A 253 -21.72 -14.17 1.76
CA TYR A 253 -20.66 -15.07 1.35
C TYR A 253 -20.46 -16.13 2.44
N THR A 254 -20.28 -17.39 2.04
CA THR A 254 -19.91 -18.47 2.95
C THR A 254 -18.42 -18.73 2.79
N GLY A 255 -17.65 -18.18 3.71
CA GLY A 255 -16.20 -18.33 3.73
C GLY A 255 -15.74 -19.45 4.65
N ILE A 256 -14.43 -19.51 4.91
CA ILE A 256 -13.79 -20.62 5.66
C ILE A 256 -14.34 -20.75 7.08
N ILE A 257 -14.59 -19.67 7.81
CA ILE A 257 -15.02 -19.69 9.20
C ILE A 257 -16.50 -19.34 9.41
N GLY A 258 -17.26 -19.20 8.32
CA GLY A 258 -18.70 -18.99 8.42
C GLY A 258 -19.26 -17.98 7.42
N LYS A 259 -20.41 -17.39 7.77
CA LYS A 259 -21.09 -16.40 6.92
C LYS A 259 -20.45 -15.03 7.10
N LEU A 260 -20.10 -14.39 6.01
CA LEU A 260 -19.61 -13.01 5.92
C LEU A 260 -20.64 -12.15 5.21
N SER A 261 -21.04 -11.03 5.82
CA SER A 261 -21.82 -10.00 5.11
C SER A 261 -20.87 -9.21 4.21
N MET A 262 -21.19 -9.17 2.91
CA MET A 262 -20.47 -8.36 1.93
C MET A 262 -21.40 -7.24 1.47
N ASP A 263 -21.05 -6.02 1.81
CA ASP A 263 -21.82 -4.83 1.50
C ASP A 263 -21.12 -4.03 0.38
N TYR A 264 -21.89 -3.66 -0.64
CA TYR A 264 -21.39 -2.86 -1.76
C TYR A 264 -22.13 -1.53 -1.78
N TRP A 265 -21.40 -0.46 -1.47
CA TRP A 265 -21.93 0.89 -1.48
C TRP A 265 -21.47 1.59 -2.74
N VAL A 266 -22.40 1.77 -3.69
CA VAL A 266 -22.12 2.38 -4.97
C VAL A 266 -23.07 3.54 -5.24
N LEU A 267 -22.68 4.46 -6.11
CA LEU A 267 -23.55 5.55 -6.53
C LEU A 267 -24.84 4.97 -7.13
N ASP A 268 -25.95 5.58 -6.81
CA ASP A 268 -27.30 5.05 -7.11
C ASP A 268 -27.49 4.61 -8.57
N TYR A 269 -26.94 5.36 -9.52
CA TYR A 269 -27.01 5.05 -10.96
C TYR A 269 -26.01 3.95 -11.40
N ASN A 270 -25.09 3.53 -10.56
CA ASN A 270 -24.11 2.47 -10.86
C ASN A 270 -24.51 1.09 -10.27
N LYS A 271 -25.69 0.99 -9.63
CA LYS A 271 -26.14 -0.25 -9.02
C LYS A 271 -26.04 -1.45 -9.96
N GLN A 272 -26.55 -1.34 -11.18
CA GLN A 272 -26.54 -2.45 -12.15
C GLN A 272 -25.12 -2.82 -12.59
N LYS A 273 -24.22 -1.84 -12.73
CA LYS A 273 -22.81 -2.12 -13.05
C LYS A 273 -22.13 -2.90 -11.92
N ALA A 274 -22.41 -2.53 -10.68
CA ALA A 274 -21.87 -3.26 -9.52
C ALA A 274 -22.38 -4.70 -9.47
N GLU A 275 -23.68 -4.93 -9.71
CA GLU A 275 -24.27 -6.27 -9.75
C GLU A 275 -23.66 -7.14 -10.86
N ASN A 276 -23.35 -6.56 -12.02
CA ASN A 276 -22.86 -7.29 -13.18
C ASN A 276 -21.32 -7.47 -13.17
N HIS A 277 -20.57 -6.64 -12.45
CA HIS A 277 -19.11 -6.64 -12.49
C HIS A 277 -18.47 -6.76 -11.10
N LEU A 278 -18.65 -5.75 -10.24
CA LEU A 278 -17.93 -5.65 -8.97
C LEU A 278 -18.19 -6.83 -8.02
N ILE A 279 -19.45 -7.24 -7.91
CA ILE A 279 -19.87 -8.34 -7.03
C ILE A 279 -19.28 -9.68 -7.50
N PRO A 280 -19.41 -10.10 -8.78
CA PRO A 280 -18.79 -11.34 -9.25
C PRO A 280 -17.28 -11.35 -9.11
N GLU A 281 -16.59 -10.27 -9.50
CA GLU A 281 -15.11 -10.16 -9.40
C GLU A 281 -14.66 -10.27 -7.93
N SER A 282 -15.32 -9.58 -7.00
CA SER A 282 -14.94 -9.62 -5.58
C SER A 282 -15.24 -10.97 -4.90
N ILE A 283 -16.34 -11.63 -5.24
CA ILE A 283 -16.63 -12.98 -4.71
C ILE A 283 -15.60 -14.00 -5.23
N GLN A 284 -15.19 -13.89 -6.48
CA GLN A 284 -14.18 -14.75 -7.07
C GLN A 284 -12.80 -14.49 -6.43
N ALA A 285 -12.42 -13.22 -6.27
CA ALA A 285 -11.20 -12.83 -5.56
C ALA A 285 -11.20 -13.33 -4.12
N MET A 286 -12.30 -13.15 -3.36
CA MET A 286 -12.41 -13.61 -1.97
C MET A 286 -12.15 -15.11 -1.82
N LYS A 287 -12.67 -15.94 -2.72
CA LYS A 287 -12.45 -17.39 -2.69
C LYS A 287 -10.97 -17.75 -2.85
N SER A 288 -10.28 -17.12 -3.78
CA SER A 288 -8.86 -17.34 -4.03
C SER A 288 -8.01 -16.80 -2.88
N LEU A 289 -8.31 -15.59 -2.39
CA LEU A 289 -7.58 -14.99 -1.27
C LEU A 289 -7.74 -15.82 0.02
N GLU A 290 -8.95 -16.29 0.35
CA GLU A 290 -9.14 -17.19 1.49
C GLU A 290 -8.44 -18.55 1.27
N HIS A 291 -8.38 -19.04 0.03
CA HIS A 291 -7.61 -20.26 -0.27
C HIS A 291 -6.13 -20.06 0.07
N TRP A 292 -5.50 -19.01 -0.43
CA TRP A 292 -4.06 -18.80 -0.27
C TRP A 292 -3.67 -18.26 1.11
N PHE A 293 -4.43 -17.32 1.66
CA PHE A 293 -4.04 -16.58 2.87
C PHE A 293 -4.77 -17.04 4.14
N GLY A 294 -5.81 -17.85 4.01
CA GLY A 294 -6.67 -18.25 5.12
C GLY A 294 -7.90 -17.36 5.27
N PRO A 295 -8.69 -17.53 6.35
CA PRO A 295 -9.96 -16.82 6.50
C PRO A 295 -9.82 -15.30 6.42
N TYR A 296 -10.84 -14.63 5.89
CA TYR A 296 -10.94 -13.17 5.93
C TYR A 296 -10.71 -12.66 7.37
N PRO A 297 -9.83 -11.68 7.59
CA PRO A 297 -9.38 -11.39 8.97
C PRO A 297 -10.35 -10.56 9.83
N PHE A 298 -11.39 -9.96 9.25
CA PHE A 298 -12.25 -8.97 9.94
C PHE A 298 -13.75 -9.33 9.87
N TYR A 299 -14.09 -10.59 10.17
CA TYR A 299 -15.48 -11.07 10.12
C TYR A 299 -16.43 -10.23 10.99
N GLU A 300 -15.96 -9.77 12.16
CA GLU A 300 -16.76 -8.98 13.10
C GLU A 300 -17.06 -7.57 12.59
N ASP A 301 -16.16 -7.02 11.77
CA ASP A 301 -16.29 -5.69 11.18
C ASP A 301 -17.02 -5.72 9.84
N GLY A 302 -17.24 -6.94 9.28
CA GLY A 302 -17.85 -7.15 7.99
C GLY A 302 -16.92 -6.73 6.84
N PHE A 303 -17.37 -6.98 5.61
CA PHE A 303 -16.65 -6.62 4.39
C PHE A 303 -17.45 -5.59 3.60
N LYS A 304 -16.79 -4.51 3.16
CA LYS A 304 -17.42 -3.52 2.27
C LYS A 304 -16.48 -3.10 1.15
N ILE A 305 -17.05 -2.92 -0.03
CA ILE A 305 -16.44 -2.13 -1.10
C ILE A 305 -17.29 -0.89 -1.30
N VAL A 306 -16.65 0.28 -1.29
CA VAL A 306 -17.30 1.59 -1.45
C VAL A 306 -16.79 2.25 -2.71
N GLU A 307 -17.69 2.61 -3.63
CA GLU A 307 -17.32 3.37 -4.82
C GLU A 307 -16.75 4.73 -4.43
N ALA A 308 -15.54 5.06 -4.91
CA ALA A 308 -14.75 6.22 -4.52
C ALA A 308 -14.33 7.07 -5.73
N PRO A 309 -14.10 8.40 -5.54
CA PRO A 309 -13.68 9.29 -6.61
C PRO A 309 -12.19 9.15 -7.01
N TYR A 310 -11.58 7.99 -6.73
CA TYR A 310 -10.21 7.62 -7.10
C TYR A 310 -10.10 6.10 -7.27
N ILE A 311 -8.99 5.63 -7.84
CA ILE A 311 -8.88 4.28 -8.40
C ILE A 311 -9.12 3.15 -7.38
N GLY A 312 -8.54 3.25 -6.19
CA GLY A 312 -8.63 2.26 -5.11
C GLY A 312 -7.86 2.72 -3.89
N MET A 313 -8.13 2.13 -2.74
CA MET A 313 -7.40 2.29 -1.49
C MET A 313 -7.86 1.23 -0.49
N GLU A 314 -6.92 0.69 0.26
CA GLU A 314 -7.09 -0.45 1.16
C GLU A 314 -7.71 -0.10 2.53
N HIS A 315 -8.66 0.80 2.61
CA HIS A 315 -9.32 1.16 3.87
C HIS A 315 -9.98 -0.07 4.51
N GLN A 316 -9.47 -0.51 5.68
CA GLN A 316 -9.92 -1.73 6.38
C GLN A 316 -11.44 -1.82 6.47
N SER A 317 -12.02 -2.94 6.05
CA SER A 317 -13.46 -3.22 6.04
C SER A 317 -14.35 -2.15 5.34
N ALA A 318 -13.74 -1.26 4.55
CA ALA A 318 -14.42 -0.21 3.75
C ALA A 318 -13.58 0.17 2.53
N ILE A 319 -13.18 -0.83 1.75
CA ILE A 319 -12.28 -0.73 0.60
C ILE A 319 -12.79 0.28 -0.41
N ALA A 320 -11.95 1.25 -0.80
CA ALA A 320 -12.27 2.20 -1.86
C ALA A 320 -12.14 1.56 -3.25
N TYR A 321 -13.09 1.83 -4.14
CA TYR A 321 -13.09 1.33 -5.49
C TYR A 321 -13.51 2.39 -6.51
N GLY A 322 -12.68 2.66 -7.50
CA GLY A 322 -12.99 3.63 -8.56
C GLY A 322 -12.49 3.22 -9.94
N ASN A 323 -12.35 1.91 -10.21
CA ASN A 323 -11.91 1.38 -11.51
C ASN A 323 -13.03 1.36 -12.57
N ASN A 324 -14.11 2.11 -12.37
CA ASN A 324 -15.23 2.27 -13.31
C ASN A 324 -15.88 0.96 -13.77
N PHE A 325 -15.87 -0.08 -12.95
CA PHE A 325 -16.44 -1.39 -13.25
C PHE A 325 -15.85 -2.01 -14.53
N THR A 326 -14.53 -1.95 -14.66
CA THR A 326 -13.80 -2.49 -15.82
C THR A 326 -12.69 -3.44 -15.37
N LYS A 327 -12.46 -4.48 -16.18
CA LYS A 327 -11.29 -5.34 -16.01
C LYS A 327 -10.00 -4.61 -16.34
N GLY A 328 -8.88 -5.05 -15.80
CA GLY A 328 -7.59 -4.36 -15.89
C GLY A 328 -7.39 -3.34 -14.78
N THR A 329 -6.53 -2.38 -15.04
CA THR A 329 -6.35 -1.18 -14.21
C THR A 329 -7.13 -0.01 -14.80
N TYR A 330 -6.90 1.19 -14.25
CA TYR A 330 -7.54 2.43 -14.68
C TYR A 330 -7.78 2.50 -16.21
N LYS A 331 -9.04 2.67 -16.62
CA LYS A 331 -9.50 2.68 -18.03
C LYS A 331 -9.25 1.36 -18.79
N GLY A 332 -9.18 0.23 -18.09
CA GLY A 332 -9.00 -1.08 -18.70
C GLY A 332 -7.58 -1.34 -19.24
N ASN A 333 -6.56 -0.64 -18.71
CA ASN A 333 -5.18 -0.84 -19.12
C ASN A 333 -4.66 -2.20 -18.66
N ASP A 334 -3.83 -2.80 -19.51
CA ASP A 334 -3.01 -3.97 -19.19
C ASP A 334 -1.61 -3.54 -18.78
N VAL A 335 -1.35 -3.53 -17.48
CA VAL A 335 -0.04 -3.16 -16.94
C VAL A 335 1.06 -4.16 -17.26
N SER A 336 0.71 -5.42 -17.54
CA SER A 336 1.68 -6.46 -17.92
C SER A 336 2.03 -6.44 -19.40
N LYS A 337 1.15 -5.88 -20.26
CA LYS A 337 1.22 -5.93 -21.72
C LYS A 337 1.20 -7.35 -22.29
N THR A 338 0.76 -8.34 -21.55
CA THR A 338 0.66 -9.75 -21.95
C THR A 338 -0.74 -10.19 -22.34
N GLY A 339 -1.74 -9.35 -22.07
CA GLY A 339 -3.16 -9.65 -22.21
C GLY A 339 -3.81 -10.15 -20.91
N TRP A 340 -3.02 -10.71 -20.01
CA TRP A 340 -3.51 -11.26 -18.74
C TRP A 340 -4.03 -10.19 -17.78
N GLY A 341 -3.40 -9.02 -17.74
CA GLY A 341 -3.84 -7.91 -16.89
C GLY A 341 -5.25 -7.38 -17.20
N LYS A 342 -5.88 -7.82 -18.31
CA LYS A 342 -7.28 -7.48 -18.68
C LYS A 342 -8.28 -8.60 -18.37
N LYS A 343 -7.84 -9.68 -17.76
CA LYS A 343 -8.73 -10.83 -17.51
C LYS A 343 -9.55 -10.70 -16.22
N THR A 344 -9.07 -9.91 -15.27
CA THR A 344 -9.69 -9.64 -13.97
C THR A 344 -9.77 -8.14 -13.70
N ASP A 345 -10.59 -7.72 -12.77
CA ASP A 345 -10.50 -6.37 -12.18
C ASP A 345 -9.36 -6.37 -11.15
N ARG A 346 -8.19 -5.92 -11.62
CA ARG A 346 -6.98 -5.94 -10.82
C ARG A 346 -7.12 -5.11 -9.53
N ILE A 347 -7.83 -3.98 -9.59
CA ILE A 347 -8.00 -3.11 -8.42
C ILE A 347 -8.81 -3.82 -7.33
N VAL A 348 -9.85 -4.56 -7.70
CA VAL A 348 -10.60 -5.37 -6.74
C VAL A 348 -9.69 -6.36 -6.01
N ILE A 349 -8.85 -7.11 -6.75
CA ILE A 349 -7.97 -8.12 -6.15
C ILE A 349 -6.93 -7.45 -5.24
N HIS A 350 -6.28 -6.40 -5.72
CA HIS A 350 -5.23 -5.67 -5.02
C HIS A 350 -5.74 -5.12 -3.69
N GLU A 351 -6.79 -4.30 -3.73
CA GLU A 351 -7.33 -3.65 -2.53
C GLU A 351 -7.94 -4.65 -1.54
N MET A 352 -8.54 -5.73 -2.03
CA MET A 352 -9.05 -6.80 -1.17
C MET A 352 -7.93 -7.57 -0.46
N SER A 353 -6.80 -7.81 -1.12
CA SER A 353 -5.68 -8.57 -0.55
C SER A 353 -5.02 -7.84 0.61
N HIS A 354 -5.10 -6.53 0.64
CA HIS A 354 -4.61 -5.72 1.74
C HIS A 354 -5.35 -5.97 3.07
N GLU A 355 -6.53 -6.56 3.05
CA GLU A 355 -7.18 -6.97 4.31
C GLU A 355 -6.29 -7.96 5.08
N TRP A 356 -5.54 -8.84 4.38
CA TRP A 356 -4.55 -9.73 4.99
C TRP A 356 -3.18 -9.08 5.19
N PHE A 357 -2.64 -8.41 4.13
CA PHE A 357 -1.31 -7.78 4.15
C PHE A 357 -1.43 -6.26 3.97
N GLY A 358 -1.39 -5.54 5.07
CA GLY A 358 -1.63 -4.09 5.17
C GLY A 358 -2.51 -3.78 6.36
N ASN A 359 -3.65 -4.47 6.49
CA ASN A 359 -4.61 -4.26 7.57
C ASN A 359 -4.45 -5.26 8.71
N SER A 360 -4.41 -6.59 8.43
CA SER A 360 -4.21 -7.60 9.49
C SER A 360 -2.73 -7.80 9.85
N ILE A 361 -1.86 -7.81 8.84
CA ILE A 361 -0.40 -7.80 9.00
C ILE A 361 0.10 -6.44 8.55
N THR A 362 0.35 -5.55 9.48
CA THR A 362 0.70 -4.15 9.21
C THR A 362 2.22 -3.94 9.32
N ALA A 363 2.83 -3.26 8.35
CA ALA A 363 4.21 -2.80 8.46
C ALA A 363 4.33 -1.74 9.56
N GLY A 364 5.27 -1.93 10.51
CA GLY A 364 5.45 -1.02 11.65
C GLY A 364 6.13 0.31 11.29
N ASP A 365 6.74 0.39 10.13
CA ASP A 365 7.38 1.59 9.58
C ASP A 365 7.08 1.66 8.09
N ILE A 366 6.92 2.86 7.56
CA ILE A 366 6.66 3.06 6.12
C ILE A 366 7.81 2.52 5.26
N ALA A 367 9.02 2.43 5.82
CA ALA A 367 10.17 1.81 5.18
C ALA A 367 9.94 0.34 4.80
N ASP A 368 9.06 -0.36 5.53
CA ASP A 368 8.69 -1.77 5.32
C ASP A 368 7.44 -1.96 4.47
N ARG A 369 6.92 -0.91 3.82
CA ARG A 369 5.68 -0.94 3.02
C ARG A 369 5.65 -2.03 1.95
N TRP A 370 6.80 -2.49 1.46
CA TRP A 370 6.87 -3.59 0.50
C TRP A 370 6.15 -4.87 0.97
N ILE A 371 6.02 -5.07 2.29
CA ILE A 371 5.25 -6.19 2.86
C ILE A 371 3.79 -6.09 2.41
N GLN A 372 3.21 -4.90 2.45
CA GLN A 372 1.83 -4.66 2.03
C GLN A 372 1.70 -4.81 0.51
N GLU A 373 2.49 -4.06 -0.24
CA GLU A 373 2.38 -3.95 -1.70
C GLU A 373 2.91 -5.19 -2.45
N GLY A 374 4.00 -5.78 -1.94
CA GLY A 374 4.59 -6.99 -2.55
C GLY A 374 3.67 -8.21 -2.41
N PHE A 375 3.04 -8.40 -1.25
CA PHE A 375 2.06 -9.47 -1.07
C PHE A 375 0.73 -9.19 -1.79
N ALA A 376 0.34 -7.91 -1.97
CA ALA A 376 -0.80 -7.58 -2.81
C ALA A 376 -0.52 -7.88 -4.29
N GLY A 377 0.69 -7.61 -4.78
CA GLY A 377 1.12 -8.03 -6.11
C GLY A 377 1.12 -9.56 -6.29
N LEU A 378 1.60 -10.29 -5.28
CA LEU A 378 1.51 -11.75 -5.26
C LEU A 378 0.06 -12.24 -5.30
N ALA A 379 -0.85 -11.59 -4.59
CA ALA A 379 -2.27 -11.95 -4.60
C ALA A 379 -2.89 -11.83 -6.01
N GLU A 380 -2.53 -10.79 -6.78
CA GLU A 380 -2.96 -10.64 -8.16
C GLU A 380 -2.52 -11.83 -9.04
N GLU A 381 -1.27 -12.26 -8.85
CA GLU A 381 -0.69 -13.42 -9.53
C GLU A 381 -1.42 -14.70 -9.17
N LEU A 382 -1.59 -14.98 -7.86
CA LEU A 382 -2.23 -16.19 -7.36
C LEU A 382 -3.68 -16.32 -7.81
N VAL A 383 -4.43 -15.22 -7.80
CA VAL A 383 -5.81 -15.19 -8.33
C VAL A 383 -5.82 -15.49 -9.83
N LEU A 384 -4.88 -14.94 -10.61
CA LEU A 384 -4.74 -15.27 -12.03
C LEU A 384 -4.40 -16.74 -12.26
N SER A 385 -3.52 -17.31 -11.43
CA SER A 385 -3.15 -18.73 -11.46
C SER A 385 -4.36 -19.64 -11.21
N ASP A 386 -5.15 -19.34 -10.18
CA ASP A 386 -6.36 -20.11 -9.85
C ASP A 386 -7.40 -20.07 -10.98
N LEU A 387 -7.51 -18.95 -11.70
CA LEU A 387 -8.52 -18.76 -12.74
C LEU A 387 -8.10 -19.24 -14.12
N PHE A 388 -6.81 -19.13 -14.45
CA PHE A 388 -6.33 -19.30 -15.82
C PHE A 388 -5.09 -20.22 -15.92
N GLY A 389 -4.59 -20.71 -14.78
CA GLY A 389 -3.48 -21.65 -14.70
C GLY A 389 -2.10 -20.97 -14.66
N LYS A 390 -1.07 -21.78 -14.40
CA LYS A 390 0.30 -21.35 -14.13
C LYS A 390 0.94 -20.49 -15.24
N LYS A 391 0.61 -20.75 -16.50
CA LYS A 391 1.09 -19.93 -17.62
C LYS A 391 0.64 -18.48 -17.52
N ALA A 392 -0.59 -18.23 -17.06
CA ALA A 392 -1.10 -16.86 -16.89
C ALA A 392 -0.34 -16.12 -15.80
N GLU A 393 -0.03 -16.80 -14.70
CA GLU A 393 0.79 -16.32 -13.60
C GLU A 393 2.19 -15.88 -14.09
N GLU A 394 2.93 -16.80 -14.74
CA GLU A 394 4.30 -16.58 -15.20
C GLU A 394 4.39 -15.43 -16.24
N GLU A 395 3.50 -15.42 -17.23
CA GLU A 395 3.49 -14.38 -18.26
C GLU A 395 3.10 -13.02 -17.69
N PHE A 396 2.15 -12.98 -16.74
CA PHE A 396 1.75 -11.73 -16.09
C PHE A 396 2.90 -11.10 -15.32
N LEU A 397 3.58 -11.86 -14.47
CA LEU A 397 4.72 -11.38 -13.70
C LEU A 397 5.88 -10.95 -14.60
N SER A 398 6.28 -11.78 -15.58
CA SER A 398 7.38 -11.43 -16.48
C SER A 398 7.11 -10.15 -17.28
N GLY A 399 5.84 -9.93 -17.65
CA GLY A 399 5.39 -8.67 -18.24
C GLY A 399 5.55 -7.47 -17.31
N ARG A 400 5.37 -7.67 -16.01
CA ARG A 400 5.51 -6.64 -14.99
C ARG A 400 6.97 -6.27 -14.69
N TYR A 401 7.93 -7.15 -14.86
CA TYR A 401 9.36 -6.87 -14.65
C TYR A 401 9.84 -5.63 -15.39
N ARG A 402 9.24 -5.30 -16.54
CA ARG A 402 9.58 -4.10 -17.33
C ARG A 402 9.24 -2.78 -16.66
N THR A 403 8.45 -2.81 -15.60
CA THR A 403 8.05 -1.61 -14.85
C THR A 403 8.91 -1.37 -13.61
N ILE A 404 9.88 -2.24 -13.34
CA ILE A 404 10.84 -2.09 -12.24
C ILE A 404 11.91 -1.08 -12.67
N GLU A 405 12.07 -0.02 -11.90
CA GLU A 405 12.97 1.10 -12.20
C GLU A 405 14.37 0.94 -11.60
N ASN A 406 14.49 0.25 -10.47
CA ASN A 406 15.74 0.09 -9.70
C ASN A 406 16.41 1.43 -9.37
N ASP A 407 15.63 2.46 -9.06
CA ASP A 407 16.09 3.81 -8.75
C ASP A 407 16.81 3.89 -7.39
N LYS A 408 16.28 3.20 -6.40
CA LYS A 408 16.80 3.12 -5.02
C LYS A 408 16.36 1.81 -4.34
N PRO A 409 16.87 1.47 -3.15
CA PRO A 409 16.39 0.33 -2.39
C PRO A 409 14.88 0.38 -2.12
N ILE A 410 14.25 -0.78 -2.06
CA ILE A 410 12.83 -0.92 -1.72
C ILE A 410 12.58 -0.53 -0.27
N ILE A 411 13.46 -0.99 0.64
CA ILE A 411 13.37 -0.61 2.05
C ILE A 411 13.90 0.81 2.20
N GLY A 412 13.05 1.69 2.75
CA GLY A 412 13.39 3.07 3.04
C GLY A 412 14.23 3.24 4.32
N ARG A 413 14.32 4.47 4.81
CA ARG A 413 14.99 4.77 6.08
C ARG A 413 14.00 4.69 7.23
N TYR A 414 14.33 3.87 8.22
CA TYR A 414 13.49 3.69 9.41
C TYR A 414 13.47 4.91 10.32
N GLY A 415 12.37 5.09 11.04
CA GLY A 415 12.19 6.13 12.04
C GLY A 415 12.01 7.55 11.48
N ILE A 416 11.78 7.66 10.19
CA ILE A 416 11.36 8.88 9.51
C ILE A 416 10.21 8.53 8.56
N ASN A 417 9.33 9.47 8.30
CA ASN A 417 8.18 9.24 7.43
C ASN A 417 8.62 9.26 5.94
N GLU A 418 9.48 8.32 5.56
CA GLU A 418 10.05 8.17 4.21
C GLU A 418 9.97 6.72 3.77
N ASP A 419 9.27 6.48 2.67
CA ASP A 419 9.24 5.17 2.04
C ASP A 419 10.45 4.90 1.14
N GLY A 420 10.64 3.63 0.78
CA GLY A 420 11.63 3.21 -0.20
C GLY A 420 11.17 3.48 -1.64
N SER A 421 11.74 2.73 -2.58
CA SER A 421 11.34 2.79 -3.98
C SER A 421 9.88 2.34 -4.19
N SER A 422 9.22 2.95 -5.18
CA SER A 422 7.94 2.44 -5.71
C SER A 422 8.05 1.02 -6.29
N ASP A 423 9.24 0.54 -6.56
CA ASP A 423 9.52 -0.87 -6.91
C ASP A 423 9.07 -1.86 -5.82
N GLY A 424 8.76 -1.40 -4.61
CA GLY A 424 8.13 -2.20 -3.55
C GLY A 424 6.91 -2.99 -4.03
N TYR A 425 6.14 -2.44 -4.97
CA TYR A 425 5.02 -3.10 -5.61
C TYR A 425 5.44 -4.32 -6.46
N VAL A 426 6.29 -4.12 -7.44
CA VAL A 426 6.60 -5.15 -8.45
C VAL A 426 7.85 -5.95 -8.08
N LYS A 427 8.92 -5.29 -7.67
CA LYS A 427 10.15 -5.98 -7.28
C LYS A 427 9.98 -6.68 -5.92
N GLY A 428 9.20 -6.11 -4.98
CA GLY A 428 8.81 -6.77 -3.74
C GLY A 428 8.04 -8.06 -4.00
N TRP A 429 7.04 -8.02 -4.88
CA TRP A 429 6.33 -9.19 -5.36
C TRP A 429 7.25 -10.20 -6.04
N ALA A 430 8.13 -9.76 -6.96
CA ALA A 430 9.10 -10.63 -7.65
C ALA A 430 9.99 -11.41 -6.67
N VAL A 431 10.39 -10.80 -5.54
CA VAL A 431 11.16 -11.49 -4.49
C VAL A 431 10.37 -12.66 -3.91
N ILE A 432 9.09 -12.46 -3.58
CA ILE A 432 8.24 -13.50 -3.00
C ILE A 432 7.99 -14.60 -4.03
N HIS A 433 7.78 -14.24 -5.30
CA HIS A 433 7.62 -15.20 -6.40
C HIS A 433 8.89 -16.05 -6.62
N MET A 434 10.08 -15.44 -6.64
CA MET A 434 11.34 -16.19 -6.73
C MET A 434 11.52 -17.17 -5.56
N ILE A 435 11.12 -16.76 -4.34
CA ILE A 435 11.13 -17.64 -3.16
C ILE A 435 10.16 -18.82 -3.36
N LYS A 436 8.93 -18.57 -3.84
CA LYS A 436 7.96 -19.60 -4.21
C LYS A 436 8.57 -20.59 -5.22
N THR A 437 9.21 -20.07 -6.27
CA THR A 437 9.85 -20.86 -7.31
C THR A 437 10.98 -21.75 -6.75
N VAL A 438 11.84 -21.20 -5.87
CA VAL A 438 12.93 -21.95 -5.23
C VAL A 438 12.43 -23.02 -4.26
N ILE A 439 11.31 -22.77 -3.56
CA ILE A 439 10.65 -23.77 -2.69
C ILE A 439 10.16 -24.96 -3.53
N ASP A 440 9.77 -24.74 -4.79
CA ASP A 440 9.31 -25.72 -5.77
C ASP A 440 8.26 -26.72 -5.21
N ASN A 441 7.37 -26.21 -4.36
CA ASN A 441 6.30 -26.96 -3.71
C ASN A 441 5.13 -26.03 -3.33
N ASP A 442 4.09 -26.05 -4.14
CA ASP A 442 2.94 -25.13 -3.99
C ASP A 442 2.18 -25.37 -2.66
N GLU A 443 2.05 -26.63 -2.21
CA GLU A 443 1.40 -26.93 -0.93
C GLU A 443 2.21 -26.37 0.26
N LYS A 444 3.54 -26.51 0.23
CA LYS A 444 4.41 -25.94 1.26
C LYS A 444 4.33 -24.41 1.25
N PHE A 445 4.30 -23.80 0.07
CA PHE A 445 4.17 -22.34 -0.06
C PHE A 445 2.81 -21.85 0.46
N LEU A 446 1.72 -22.55 0.13
CA LEU A 446 0.39 -22.31 0.68
C LEU A 446 0.40 -22.34 2.22
N GLN A 447 1.04 -23.34 2.81
CA GLN A 447 1.16 -23.45 4.28
C GLN A 447 1.97 -22.29 4.87
N ILE A 448 3.02 -21.82 4.19
CA ILE A 448 3.79 -20.64 4.60
C ILE A 448 2.89 -19.39 4.62
N LEU A 449 2.12 -19.13 3.56
CA LEU A 449 1.24 -17.95 3.46
C LEU A 449 0.14 -17.98 4.53
N ARG A 450 -0.54 -19.11 4.71
CA ARG A 450 -1.56 -19.28 5.76
C ARG A 450 -0.96 -19.17 7.15
N GLY A 451 0.26 -19.70 7.31
CA GLY A 451 0.98 -19.63 8.57
C GLY A 451 1.42 -18.20 8.93
N LEU A 452 1.85 -17.38 7.96
CA LEU A 452 2.09 -15.94 8.16
C LEU A 452 0.84 -15.27 8.74
N ASN A 453 -0.31 -15.47 8.09
CA ASN A 453 -1.57 -14.87 8.51
C ASN A 453 -2.06 -15.37 9.89
N LYS A 454 -1.74 -16.61 10.25
CA LYS A 454 -2.02 -17.12 11.59
C LYS A 454 -1.07 -16.57 12.65
N GLN A 455 0.24 -16.51 12.35
CA GLN A 455 1.29 -16.09 13.28
C GLN A 455 1.21 -14.60 13.60
N PHE A 456 0.94 -13.80 12.57
CA PHE A 456 0.94 -12.35 12.64
C PHE A 456 -0.47 -11.74 12.52
N TYR A 457 -1.49 -12.53 12.84
CA TYR A 457 -2.89 -12.09 12.83
C TYR A 457 -3.09 -10.85 13.70
N HIS A 458 -3.57 -9.75 13.11
CA HIS A 458 -3.76 -8.44 13.73
C HIS A 458 -2.49 -7.94 14.46
N LYS A 459 -1.35 -7.99 13.77
CA LYS A 459 -0.07 -7.56 14.34
C LYS A 459 0.68 -6.62 13.43
N VAL A 460 1.35 -5.69 14.09
CA VAL A 460 2.39 -4.87 13.47
C VAL A 460 3.69 -5.68 13.39
N VAL A 461 4.33 -5.69 12.22
CA VAL A 461 5.51 -6.50 11.93
C VAL A 461 6.63 -5.67 11.29
N THR A 462 7.83 -6.21 11.32
CA THR A 462 9.02 -5.73 10.61
C THR A 462 9.36 -6.65 9.44
N THR A 463 10.08 -6.13 8.45
CA THR A 463 10.65 -6.96 7.37
C THR A 463 11.42 -8.16 7.93
N LYS A 464 12.19 -7.97 9.01
CA LYS A 464 13.00 -9.06 9.58
C LYS A 464 12.18 -10.20 10.16
N GLU A 465 11.02 -9.93 10.73
CA GLU A 465 10.11 -10.97 11.23
C GLU A 465 9.52 -11.79 10.09
N ILE A 466 9.13 -11.15 8.99
CA ILE A 466 8.62 -11.83 7.78
C ILE A 466 9.72 -12.69 7.14
N GLU A 467 10.93 -12.14 6.94
CA GLU A 467 12.10 -12.86 6.41
C GLU A 467 12.43 -14.11 7.24
N ASN A 468 12.53 -13.94 8.56
CA ASN A 468 12.84 -15.06 9.48
C ASN A 468 11.76 -16.12 9.45
N TYR A 469 10.48 -15.73 9.41
CA TYR A 469 9.38 -16.69 9.34
C TYR A 469 9.46 -17.53 8.07
N ILE A 470 9.63 -16.89 6.90
CA ILE A 470 9.74 -17.61 5.62
C ILE A 470 10.95 -18.55 5.61
N ASN A 471 12.11 -18.11 6.09
CA ASN A 471 13.32 -18.95 6.19
C ASN A 471 13.08 -20.19 7.06
N ILE A 472 12.48 -20.01 8.22
CA ILE A 472 12.22 -21.14 9.16
C ILE A 472 11.21 -22.11 8.55
N GLN A 473 10.11 -21.63 8.00
CA GLN A 473 9.05 -22.49 7.48
C GLN A 473 9.45 -23.18 6.16
N SER A 474 10.22 -22.50 5.31
CA SER A 474 10.75 -23.11 4.08
C SER A 474 11.91 -24.08 4.35
N GLY A 475 12.66 -23.89 5.42
CA GLY A 475 13.92 -24.59 5.68
C GLY A 475 15.06 -24.12 4.77
N ILE A 476 14.90 -23.00 4.07
CA ILE A 476 15.87 -22.43 3.14
C ILE A 476 16.28 -21.04 3.65
N ASN A 477 17.57 -20.73 3.61
CA ASN A 477 18.08 -19.43 3.98
C ASN A 477 18.07 -18.47 2.78
N PHE A 478 17.10 -17.55 2.74
CA PHE A 478 16.97 -16.54 1.70
C PHE A 478 17.60 -15.19 2.07
N ASN A 479 18.40 -15.08 3.13
CA ASN A 479 18.96 -13.80 3.57
C ASN A 479 19.68 -13.04 2.46
N ALA A 480 20.50 -13.73 1.65
CA ALA A 480 21.21 -13.10 0.53
C ALA A 480 20.25 -12.56 -0.54
N VAL A 481 19.12 -13.23 -0.76
CA VAL A 481 18.07 -12.78 -1.69
C VAL A 481 17.40 -11.51 -1.17
N TYR A 482 17.01 -11.50 0.10
CA TYR A 482 16.43 -10.29 0.73
C TYR A 482 17.41 -9.12 0.72
N ASP A 483 18.67 -9.34 1.11
CA ASP A 483 19.69 -8.29 1.14
C ASP A 483 19.93 -7.71 -0.26
N GLN A 484 19.98 -8.57 -1.27
CA GLN A 484 20.17 -8.16 -2.66
C GLN A 484 19.01 -7.32 -3.19
N TYR A 485 17.80 -7.83 -3.11
CA TYR A 485 16.66 -7.25 -3.82
C TYR A 485 15.92 -6.17 -3.04
N LEU A 486 15.85 -6.28 -1.71
CA LEU A 486 15.13 -5.32 -0.88
C LEU A 486 16.02 -4.13 -0.46
N ARG A 487 17.33 -4.36 -0.27
CA ARG A 487 18.25 -3.38 0.32
C ARG A 487 19.22 -2.77 -0.69
N THR A 488 19.18 -3.22 -1.96
CA THR A 488 19.95 -2.61 -3.05
C THR A 488 19.09 -2.34 -4.28
N SER A 489 19.57 -1.46 -5.16
CA SER A 489 18.99 -1.24 -6.50
C SER A 489 19.67 -2.10 -7.58
N GLN A 490 20.67 -2.90 -7.23
CA GLN A 490 21.37 -3.75 -8.17
C GLN A 490 20.53 -4.96 -8.59
N VAL A 491 20.55 -5.29 -9.88
CA VAL A 491 19.95 -6.51 -10.42
C VAL A 491 21.07 -7.50 -10.71
N PRO A 492 21.07 -8.70 -10.12
CA PRO A 492 22.08 -9.70 -10.38
C PRO A 492 22.19 -10.04 -11.87
N VAL A 493 23.41 -10.28 -12.33
CA VAL A 493 23.71 -10.70 -13.70
C VAL A 493 24.40 -12.04 -13.65
N LEU A 494 23.84 -13.04 -14.32
CA LEU A 494 24.52 -14.30 -14.57
C LEU A 494 25.51 -14.09 -15.74
N GLU A 495 26.76 -13.88 -15.40
CA GLU A 495 27.85 -13.85 -16.37
C GLU A 495 28.27 -15.27 -16.71
N TYR A 496 28.36 -15.59 -18.01
CA TYR A 496 28.66 -16.95 -18.46
C TYR A 496 29.45 -16.99 -19.76
N PHE A 497 30.14 -18.11 -19.98
CA PHE A 497 30.64 -18.54 -21.30
C PHE A 497 30.58 -20.06 -21.41
N ILE A 498 30.65 -20.57 -22.64
CA ILE A 498 30.52 -22.01 -22.93
C ILE A 498 31.78 -22.45 -23.69
N THR A 499 32.50 -23.43 -23.15
CA THR A 499 33.67 -24.07 -23.77
C THR A 499 33.64 -25.56 -23.52
N ASP A 500 34.06 -26.36 -24.49
CA ASP A 500 34.25 -27.82 -24.35
C ASP A 500 33.06 -28.54 -23.67
N HIS A 501 31.82 -28.21 -24.07
CA HIS A 501 30.58 -28.73 -23.50
C HIS A 501 30.38 -28.41 -22.00
N LYS A 502 31.06 -27.35 -21.48
CA LYS A 502 30.88 -26.86 -20.12
C LYS A 502 30.36 -25.45 -20.13
N LEU A 503 29.38 -25.22 -19.28
CA LEU A 503 28.91 -23.89 -18.94
C LEU A 503 29.74 -23.38 -17.76
N GLN A 504 30.52 -22.32 -17.99
CA GLN A 504 31.17 -21.53 -16.92
C GLN A 504 30.27 -20.38 -16.54
N TYR A 505 30.03 -20.14 -15.25
CA TYR A 505 29.09 -19.13 -14.81
C TYR A 505 29.41 -18.58 -13.43
N ARG A 506 28.99 -17.34 -13.19
CA ARG A 506 29.01 -16.67 -11.87
C ARG A 506 27.98 -15.58 -11.80
N PHE A 507 27.64 -15.11 -10.59
CA PHE A 507 26.91 -13.86 -10.44
C PHE A 507 27.84 -12.66 -10.39
N THR A 508 27.41 -11.59 -11.06
CA THR A 508 28.02 -10.24 -11.00
C THR A 508 26.92 -9.21 -10.76
N ASN A 509 27.29 -7.93 -10.55
CA ASN A 509 26.38 -6.85 -10.21
C ASN A 509 25.45 -7.19 -9.03
N CYS A 510 26.00 -7.77 -7.99
CA CYS A 510 25.30 -8.21 -6.79
C CYS A 510 26.16 -7.96 -5.53
N ILE A 511 25.54 -8.13 -4.36
CA ILE A 511 26.25 -8.05 -3.08
C ILE A 511 27.30 -9.15 -2.96
N ASN A 512 28.29 -8.94 -2.11
CA ASN A 512 29.28 -9.96 -1.78
C ASN A 512 28.58 -11.22 -1.22
N ASN A 513 29.03 -12.39 -1.62
CA ASN A 513 28.48 -13.68 -1.22
C ASN A 513 27.00 -13.92 -1.64
N PHE A 514 26.51 -13.20 -2.66
CA PHE A 514 25.20 -13.49 -3.22
C PHE A 514 25.17 -14.88 -3.83
N THR A 515 24.15 -15.63 -3.49
CA THR A 515 23.81 -16.92 -4.09
C THR A 515 22.30 -17.10 -4.07
N MET A 516 21.78 -17.72 -5.11
CA MET A 516 20.39 -18.12 -5.21
C MET A 516 20.28 -19.28 -6.20
N PRO A 517 19.58 -20.38 -5.87
CA PRO A 517 19.28 -21.42 -6.85
C PRO A 517 18.45 -20.85 -7.99
N ILE A 518 18.80 -21.19 -9.23
CA ILE A 518 18.07 -20.77 -10.43
C ILE A 518 17.92 -21.94 -11.40
N LYS A 519 16.94 -21.81 -12.31
CA LYS A 519 16.78 -22.68 -13.48
C LYS A 519 17.22 -21.97 -14.75
N ILE A 520 17.80 -22.74 -15.65
CA ILE A 520 18.14 -22.30 -17.00
C ILE A 520 17.32 -23.13 -17.99
N ILE A 521 16.71 -22.48 -18.96
CA ILE A 521 15.91 -23.17 -19.98
C ILE A 521 16.82 -24.14 -20.77
N GLY A 522 16.40 -25.40 -20.85
CA GLY A 522 17.18 -26.47 -21.50
C GLY A 522 18.17 -27.19 -20.58
N ILE A 523 18.25 -26.82 -19.30
CA ILE A 523 18.99 -27.56 -18.27
C ILE A 523 17.98 -28.04 -17.22
N GLU A 524 17.97 -29.35 -16.95
CA GLU A 524 17.03 -29.96 -15.98
C GLU A 524 17.41 -29.66 -14.53
N ASP A 525 18.71 -29.63 -14.25
CA ASP A 525 19.23 -29.42 -12.90
C ASP A 525 19.11 -27.99 -12.44
N TRP A 526 18.92 -27.80 -11.13
CA TRP A 526 19.12 -26.53 -10.48
C TRP A 526 20.61 -26.19 -10.44
N ILE A 527 20.98 -24.95 -10.77
CA ILE A 527 22.30 -24.41 -10.48
C ILE A 527 22.23 -23.39 -9.36
N SER A 528 23.31 -23.30 -8.57
CA SER A 528 23.41 -22.34 -7.46
C SER A 528 24.62 -21.43 -7.68
N PRO A 529 24.52 -20.41 -8.55
CA PRO A 529 25.62 -19.50 -8.83
C PRO A 529 26.06 -18.74 -7.58
N THR A 530 27.35 -18.47 -7.52
CA THR A 530 27.97 -17.56 -6.54
C THR A 530 28.73 -16.46 -7.27
N THR A 531 29.39 -15.58 -6.57
CA THR A 531 30.26 -14.53 -7.16
C THR A 531 31.58 -15.09 -7.72
N SER A 532 31.90 -16.36 -7.47
CA SER A 532 33.05 -17.05 -8.02
C SER A 532 32.66 -17.89 -9.23
N TRP A 533 33.60 -18.08 -10.17
CA TRP A 533 33.38 -18.95 -11.31
C TRP A 533 33.11 -20.37 -10.89
N GLN A 534 32.09 -20.98 -11.48
CA GLN A 534 31.63 -22.34 -11.31
C GLN A 534 31.45 -22.97 -12.68
N SER A 535 31.46 -24.32 -12.75
CA SER A 535 31.34 -25.07 -13.98
C SER A 535 30.19 -26.07 -13.89
N TYR A 536 29.40 -26.17 -14.95
CA TYR A 536 28.36 -27.19 -15.13
C TYR A 536 28.63 -27.95 -16.43
N ASP A 537 28.60 -29.25 -16.37
CA ASP A 537 28.80 -30.12 -17.53
C ASP A 537 27.49 -30.26 -18.32
N LEU A 538 27.49 -29.74 -19.55
CA LEU A 538 26.32 -29.74 -20.42
C LEU A 538 25.97 -31.12 -20.97
N LYS A 539 26.87 -32.13 -20.83
CA LYS A 539 26.68 -33.51 -21.34
C LYS A 539 26.27 -33.48 -22.82
N ASN A 540 25.00 -33.85 -23.10
CA ASN A 540 24.41 -33.87 -24.44
C ASN A 540 23.52 -32.63 -24.72
N ASN A 541 23.45 -31.68 -23.82
CA ASN A 541 22.64 -30.47 -24.00
C ASN A 541 23.42 -29.44 -24.84
N PHE A 542 23.06 -29.30 -26.10
CA PHE A 542 23.62 -28.28 -26.98
C PHE A 542 22.91 -26.96 -26.77
N ILE A 543 23.37 -26.15 -25.81
CA ILE A 543 22.94 -24.78 -25.68
C ILE A 543 24.02 -23.84 -26.18
N ASN A 544 23.68 -22.90 -27.03
CA ASN A 544 24.59 -21.85 -27.52
C ASN A 544 24.45 -20.53 -26.75
N GLN A 545 23.36 -20.40 -26.02
CA GLN A 545 22.99 -19.25 -25.22
C GLN A 545 22.31 -19.73 -23.93
N VAL A 546 22.51 -18.99 -22.87
CA VAL A 546 21.83 -19.21 -21.58
C VAL A 546 20.61 -18.30 -21.50
N ASP A 547 19.43 -18.91 -21.47
CA ASP A 547 18.18 -18.24 -21.19
C ASP A 547 17.73 -18.64 -19.78
N ILE A 548 17.70 -17.67 -18.87
CA ILE A 548 17.26 -17.88 -17.48
C ILE A 548 15.74 -18.09 -17.48
N ASP A 549 15.25 -18.99 -16.65
CA ASP A 549 13.81 -19.17 -16.45
C ASP A 549 13.15 -17.84 -16.08
N PRO A 550 12.09 -17.40 -16.78
CA PRO A 550 11.43 -16.09 -16.59
C PRO A 550 10.83 -15.88 -15.20
N ASN A 551 10.74 -16.93 -14.38
CA ASN A 551 10.37 -16.81 -12.97
C ASN A 551 11.43 -16.09 -12.11
N PHE A 552 12.63 -15.85 -12.65
CA PHE A 552 13.71 -15.16 -11.95
C PHE A 552 13.96 -13.77 -12.51
N TYR A 553 13.95 -12.77 -11.63
CA TYR A 553 14.33 -11.40 -11.98
C TYR A 553 15.86 -11.23 -11.98
N ILE A 554 16.51 -11.83 -12.99
CA ILE A 554 17.96 -11.88 -13.17
C ILE A 554 18.26 -11.57 -14.65
N LYS A 555 19.35 -10.88 -14.91
CA LYS A 555 19.87 -10.68 -16.26
C LYS A 555 20.93 -11.72 -16.60
N SER A 556 21.13 -12.04 -17.88
CA SER A 556 22.23 -12.87 -18.35
C SER A 556 23.20 -12.04 -19.21
N TYR A 557 24.49 -12.37 -19.16
CA TYR A 557 25.53 -11.76 -19.96
C TYR A 557 26.53 -12.81 -20.42
N LYS A 558 26.67 -12.98 -21.74
CA LYS A 558 27.67 -13.87 -22.32
C LYS A 558 29.01 -13.12 -22.39
N SER A 559 29.99 -13.52 -21.59
CA SER A 559 31.34 -13.00 -21.65
C SER A 559 32.17 -13.68 -22.75
N LYS A 560 33.27 -13.05 -23.11
CA LYS A 560 34.34 -13.74 -23.83
C LYS A 560 35.11 -14.59 -22.83
N GLU A 561 35.71 -15.69 -23.34
CA GLU A 561 36.58 -16.53 -22.51
C GLU A 561 37.69 -15.73 -21.87
#